data_ba5260aa946b5f8ee16273abcb253585
#
_entry.id   ba5260aa946b5f8ee16273abcb253585
#
_cell.length_a   1.000
_cell.length_b   1.000
_cell.length_c   1.000
_cell.angle_alpha   90.00
_cell.angle_beta   90.00
_cell.angle_gamma   90.00
#
_symmetry.space_group_name_H-M   'P 1'
#
loop_
_entity.id
_entity.type
_entity.pdbx_description
1 polymer ?
#
loop_
_entity_poly.entity_id
_entity_poly.type
_entity_poly.pdbx_seq_one_letter_code
_entity_poly.pdbx_strand_id
1 'polypeptide(L)'
;MAETISARAETIPARALLAELEPVAESNLNRHLSMAKDWHPHDYVPWDEGRNFAAMGGIDWEPEQSRLGAVARAAMVTNLLTEDNLPSYHRLISDSFSRDGVWRTWVDRWTAEENRHGIVLRDYLVVTRGVDPVALEQARMTVMGQGVDDPTGTGDHAVLHGVAYVTFQELATRVSHRNTGKACDDPIADRMLARIAADENLHMVFYRNICGAALDLVPDDALDAITAVIENFRMPGAGMPDFRRNSVLIAKHGIYDLRQHLDEVIMPVLRRWNIFERNDFTGRGERTRDRLATFLDKLGKDVVRFEEHRDRALAREAARREKM
;
A
#
# COMPACT_ATOMS: atom_id res chain seq x y z
N MET A 1 23.04 8.74 -49.45
CA MET A 1 21.86 8.63 -48.59
C MET A 1 22.04 7.39 -47.71
N ALA A 2 22.46 7.58 -46.50
CA ALA A 2 22.57 6.51 -45.50
C ALA A 2 21.29 6.56 -44.67
N GLU A 3 20.43 5.57 -44.81
CA GLU A 3 19.26 5.36 -43.95
C GLU A 3 19.78 4.97 -42.58
N THR A 4 19.62 5.87 -41.64
CA THR A 4 19.82 5.59 -40.21
C THR A 4 18.64 4.74 -39.78
N ILE A 5 18.84 3.42 -39.76
CA ILE A 5 17.92 2.48 -39.11
C ILE A 5 18.03 2.77 -37.60
N SER A 6 17.08 3.55 -37.10
CA SER A 6 16.84 3.64 -35.65
C SER A 6 16.44 2.24 -35.19
N ALA A 7 17.36 1.51 -34.58
CA ALA A 7 17.03 0.30 -33.86
C ALA A 7 16.05 0.70 -32.73
N ARG A 8 14.77 0.40 -32.88
CA ARG A 8 13.83 0.31 -31.76
C ARG A 8 14.43 -0.76 -30.85
N ALA A 9 14.83 -0.37 -29.66
CA ALA A 9 15.10 -1.34 -28.62
C ALA A 9 13.83 -2.19 -28.47
N GLU A 10 13.90 -3.46 -28.85
CA GLU A 10 12.76 -4.36 -28.74
C GLU A 10 12.45 -4.52 -27.26
N THR A 11 11.28 -4.12 -26.84
CA THR A 11 10.74 -4.32 -25.49
C THR A 11 10.62 -5.83 -25.28
N ILE A 12 11.17 -6.33 -24.18
CA ILE A 12 11.03 -7.76 -23.83
C ILE A 12 9.54 -8.05 -23.58
N PRO A 13 8.93 -9.04 -24.24
CA PRO A 13 7.54 -9.41 -23.97
C PRO A 13 7.34 -9.81 -22.50
N ALA A 14 6.22 -9.43 -21.91
CA ALA A 14 5.91 -9.70 -20.50
C ALA A 14 6.18 -11.14 -20.06
N ARG A 15 5.81 -12.13 -20.89
CA ARG A 15 6.05 -13.55 -20.60
C ARG A 15 7.54 -13.90 -20.55
N ALA A 16 8.35 -13.33 -21.43
CA ALA A 16 9.79 -13.57 -21.43
C ALA A 16 10.45 -12.91 -20.21
N LEU A 17 10.03 -11.70 -19.86
CA LEU A 17 10.50 -11.02 -18.65
C LEU A 17 10.18 -11.82 -17.39
N LEU A 18 8.96 -12.38 -17.26
CA LEU A 18 8.59 -13.23 -16.12
C LEU A 18 9.43 -14.50 -16.06
N ALA A 19 9.78 -15.10 -17.20
CA ALA A 19 10.65 -16.28 -17.25
C ALA A 19 12.08 -15.95 -16.79
N GLU A 20 12.63 -14.82 -17.21
CA GLU A 20 13.96 -14.36 -16.78
C GLU A 20 14.01 -14.00 -15.28
N LEU A 21 12.91 -13.51 -14.73
CA LEU A 21 12.79 -13.15 -13.31
C LEU A 21 12.44 -14.34 -12.41
N GLU A 22 12.06 -15.50 -12.96
CA GLU A 22 11.60 -16.68 -12.19
C GLU A 22 12.62 -17.15 -11.14
N PRO A 23 13.94 -17.27 -11.42
CA PRO A 23 14.93 -17.66 -10.41
C PRO A 23 15.02 -16.67 -9.23
N VAL A 24 14.84 -15.38 -9.51
CA VAL A 24 14.82 -14.33 -8.46
C VAL A 24 13.55 -14.44 -7.63
N ALA A 25 12.41 -14.71 -8.28
CA ALA A 25 11.14 -14.93 -7.61
C ALA A 25 11.21 -16.16 -6.68
N GLU A 26 11.79 -17.26 -7.13
CA GLU A 26 11.98 -18.47 -6.32
C GLU A 26 12.85 -18.20 -5.09
N SER A 27 13.97 -17.55 -5.27
CA SER A 27 14.86 -17.17 -4.16
C SER A 27 14.16 -16.29 -3.14
N ASN A 28 13.36 -15.30 -3.59
CA ASN A 28 12.65 -14.40 -2.71
C ASN A 28 11.42 -15.04 -2.06
N LEU A 29 10.73 -15.98 -2.72
CA LEU A 29 9.68 -16.79 -2.12
C LEU A 29 10.25 -17.66 -0.98
N ASN A 30 11.36 -18.35 -1.22
CA ASN A 30 12.04 -19.17 -0.20
C ASN A 30 12.48 -18.30 0.99
N ARG A 31 13.06 -17.14 0.72
CA ARG A 31 13.39 -16.16 1.75
C ARG A 31 12.14 -15.73 2.53
N HIS A 32 11.06 -15.37 1.85
CA HIS A 32 9.81 -14.94 2.49
C HIS A 32 9.29 -16.05 3.42
N LEU A 33 9.18 -17.27 2.94
CA LEU A 33 8.71 -18.41 3.74
C LEU A 33 9.59 -18.70 4.96
N SER A 34 10.90 -18.45 4.86
CA SER A 34 11.82 -18.61 6.00
C SER A 34 11.73 -17.50 7.04
N MET A 35 11.25 -16.32 6.66
CA MET A 35 11.19 -15.14 7.52
C MET A 35 9.78 -14.85 8.05
N ALA A 36 8.76 -15.29 7.34
CA ALA A 36 7.37 -15.10 7.72
C ALA A 36 7.08 -15.80 9.05
N LYS A 37 6.53 -15.05 9.99
CA LYS A 37 6.08 -15.60 11.27
C LYS A 37 4.65 -16.10 11.13
N ASP A 38 4.42 -17.29 11.62
CA ASP A 38 3.06 -17.80 11.76
C ASP A 38 2.31 -17.02 12.86
N TRP A 39 1.07 -16.65 12.56
CA TRP A 39 0.19 -15.94 13.47
C TRP A 39 -1.27 -16.11 13.06
N HIS A 40 -2.17 -15.93 13.99
CA HIS A 40 -3.59 -16.14 13.77
C HIS A 40 -4.41 -14.92 14.21
N PRO A 41 -5.43 -14.51 13.43
CA PRO A 41 -6.29 -13.37 13.77
C PRO A 41 -6.89 -13.43 15.18
N HIS A 42 -7.28 -14.61 15.64
CA HIS A 42 -7.89 -14.76 16.96
C HIS A 42 -6.95 -14.43 18.15
N ASP A 43 -5.62 -14.43 17.94
CA ASP A 43 -4.64 -14.05 18.98
C ASP A 43 -4.55 -12.53 19.20
N TYR A 44 -5.14 -11.76 18.28
CA TYR A 44 -5.08 -10.28 18.28
C TYR A 44 -6.43 -9.61 18.52
N VAL A 45 -7.49 -10.37 18.72
CA VAL A 45 -8.83 -9.85 18.97
C VAL A 45 -9.23 -10.13 20.42
N PRO A 46 -9.68 -9.12 21.18
CA PRO A 46 -10.10 -9.30 22.59
C PRO A 46 -11.52 -9.89 22.66
N TRP A 47 -11.67 -11.17 22.34
CA TRP A 47 -12.95 -11.86 22.22
C TRP A 47 -13.83 -11.76 23.46
N ASP A 48 -13.25 -11.69 24.66
CA ASP A 48 -13.97 -11.55 25.92
C ASP A 48 -14.68 -10.19 26.05
N GLU A 49 -14.32 -9.18 25.26
CA GLU A 49 -15.00 -7.89 25.22
C GLU A 49 -16.24 -7.91 24.31
N GLY A 50 -16.40 -8.96 23.51
CA GLY A 50 -17.49 -9.11 22.55
C GLY A 50 -18.86 -9.20 23.25
N ARG A 51 -19.87 -8.55 22.65
CA ARG A 51 -21.25 -8.56 23.13
C ARG A 51 -22.20 -8.75 21.95
N ASN A 52 -23.30 -9.42 22.19
CA ASN A 52 -24.36 -9.57 21.21
C ASN A 52 -24.94 -8.21 20.79
N PHE A 53 -25.32 -8.09 19.54
CA PHE A 53 -26.18 -7.02 19.02
C PHE A 53 -27.65 -7.39 19.20
N ALA A 54 -28.56 -6.44 18.96
CA ALA A 54 -30.01 -6.60 19.24
C ALA A 54 -30.62 -7.86 18.61
N ALA A 55 -30.21 -8.21 17.39
CA ALA A 55 -30.68 -9.43 16.72
C ALA A 55 -30.41 -10.74 17.49
N MET A 56 -29.43 -10.72 18.39
CA MET A 56 -29.06 -11.85 19.26
C MET A 56 -29.36 -11.56 20.74
N GLY A 57 -30.30 -10.64 21.01
CA GLY A 57 -30.74 -10.29 22.37
C GLY A 57 -29.82 -9.33 23.12
N GLY A 58 -28.89 -8.70 22.48
CA GLY A 58 -28.02 -7.68 23.05
C GLY A 58 -28.49 -6.25 22.74
N ILE A 59 -27.55 -5.33 22.61
CA ILE A 59 -27.79 -3.90 22.36
C ILE A 59 -27.07 -3.50 21.07
N ASP A 60 -27.72 -2.72 20.22
CA ASP A 60 -27.11 -2.18 19.01
C ASP A 60 -25.98 -1.16 19.33
N TRP A 61 -25.21 -0.84 18.32
CA TRP A 61 -24.09 0.05 18.47
C TRP A 61 -24.52 1.52 18.64
N GLU A 62 -23.83 2.18 19.57
CA GLU A 62 -23.96 3.62 19.80
C GLU A 62 -22.56 4.26 19.79
N PRO A 63 -22.42 5.53 19.33
CA PRO A 63 -21.11 6.19 19.17
C PRO A 63 -20.25 6.22 20.43
N GLU A 64 -20.86 6.30 21.60
CA GLU A 64 -20.23 6.36 22.93
C GLU A 64 -19.54 5.06 23.33
N GLN A 65 -19.84 3.96 22.65
CA GLN A 65 -19.21 2.66 22.90
C GLN A 65 -17.80 2.59 22.30
N SER A 66 -17.50 3.42 21.28
CA SER A 66 -16.18 3.43 20.65
C SER A 66 -15.14 4.07 21.57
N ARG A 67 -14.09 3.31 21.86
CA ARG A 67 -12.89 3.85 22.54
C ARG A 67 -11.92 4.54 21.57
N LEU A 68 -12.10 4.33 20.27
CA LEU A 68 -11.23 4.91 19.24
C LEU A 68 -11.57 6.38 19.02
N GLY A 69 -10.56 7.24 19.09
CA GLY A 69 -10.66 8.63 18.64
C GLY A 69 -11.01 8.72 17.15
N ALA A 70 -11.57 9.84 16.72
CA ALA A 70 -12.06 10.04 15.36
C ALA A 70 -10.99 9.78 14.29
N VAL A 71 -9.75 10.15 14.56
CA VAL A 71 -8.59 9.96 13.65
C VAL A 71 -8.25 8.48 13.52
N ALA A 72 -8.09 7.78 14.66
CA ALA A 72 -7.78 6.36 14.69
C ALA A 72 -8.88 5.54 14.00
N ARG A 73 -10.15 5.86 14.29
CA ARG A 73 -11.31 5.22 13.66
C ARG A 73 -11.31 5.40 12.13
N ALA A 74 -11.08 6.63 11.65
CA ALA A 74 -11.01 6.89 10.21
C ALA A 74 -9.86 6.11 9.55
N ALA A 75 -8.69 6.05 10.19
CA ALA A 75 -7.55 5.32 9.68
C ALA A 75 -7.77 3.79 9.69
N MET A 76 -8.33 3.24 10.78
CA MET A 76 -8.66 1.82 10.89
C MET A 76 -9.68 1.38 9.83
N VAL A 77 -10.74 2.17 9.62
CA VAL A 77 -11.73 1.87 8.58
C VAL A 77 -11.11 1.95 7.19
N THR A 78 -10.29 2.97 6.92
CA THR A 78 -9.60 3.09 5.63
C THR A 78 -8.67 1.90 5.38
N ASN A 79 -7.87 1.50 6.37
CA ASN A 79 -7.01 0.32 6.27
C ASN A 79 -7.86 -0.94 6.00
N LEU A 80 -8.91 -1.20 6.79
CA LEU A 80 -9.78 -2.35 6.57
C LEU A 80 -10.40 -2.38 5.17
N LEU A 81 -10.92 -1.26 4.69
CA LEU A 81 -11.54 -1.19 3.35
C LEU A 81 -10.52 -1.42 2.23
N THR A 82 -9.24 -1.08 2.47
CA THR A 82 -8.15 -1.41 1.55
C THR A 82 -7.90 -2.92 1.53
N GLU A 83 -7.72 -3.54 2.71
CA GLU A 83 -7.47 -4.98 2.85
C GLU A 83 -8.63 -5.84 2.30
N ASP A 84 -9.86 -5.47 2.58
CA ASP A 84 -11.05 -6.20 2.13
C ASP A 84 -11.27 -6.17 0.62
N ASN A 85 -10.65 -5.22 -0.10
CA ASN A 85 -10.71 -5.19 -1.57
C ASN A 85 -9.73 -6.19 -2.24
N LEU A 86 -9.17 -7.09 -1.45
CA LEU A 86 -8.26 -8.15 -1.89
C LEU A 86 -8.74 -8.94 -3.12
N PRO A 87 -10.04 -9.31 -3.30
CA PRO A 87 -10.48 -10.01 -4.50
C PRO A 87 -10.16 -9.25 -5.80
N SER A 88 -10.21 -7.94 -5.78
CA SER A 88 -9.87 -7.09 -6.93
C SER A 88 -8.36 -7.04 -7.17
N TYR A 89 -7.57 -6.87 -6.11
CA TYR A 89 -6.10 -6.89 -6.21
C TYR A 89 -5.56 -8.24 -6.61
N HIS A 90 -6.07 -9.33 -6.02
CA HIS A 90 -5.69 -10.69 -6.39
C HIS A 90 -5.88 -10.93 -7.88
N ARG A 91 -7.03 -10.52 -8.44
CA ARG A 91 -7.30 -10.67 -9.86
C ARG A 91 -6.29 -9.92 -10.72
N LEU A 92 -6.00 -8.65 -10.42
CA LEU A 92 -5.05 -7.85 -11.19
C LEU A 92 -3.64 -8.44 -11.16
N ILE A 93 -3.15 -8.84 -9.99
CA ILE A 93 -1.83 -9.43 -9.83
C ILE A 93 -1.75 -10.80 -10.47
N SER A 94 -2.77 -11.64 -10.28
CA SER A 94 -2.86 -12.98 -10.89
C SER A 94 -2.93 -12.93 -12.41
N ASP A 95 -3.57 -11.91 -12.98
CA ASP A 95 -3.64 -11.73 -14.44
C ASP A 95 -2.33 -11.13 -15.02
N SER A 96 -1.56 -10.39 -14.21
CA SER A 96 -0.28 -9.81 -14.59
C SER A 96 0.89 -10.80 -14.52
N PHE A 97 0.82 -11.80 -13.65
CA PHE A 97 1.85 -12.81 -13.47
C PHE A 97 1.50 -14.13 -14.16
N SER A 98 2.46 -15.08 -14.18
CA SER A 98 2.18 -16.43 -14.65
C SER A 98 1.24 -17.16 -13.68
N ARG A 99 0.30 -17.92 -14.24
CA ARG A 99 -0.63 -18.77 -13.46
C ARG A 99 -0.03 -20.12 -13.05
N ASP A 100 1.27 -20.31 -13.27
CA ASP A 100 2.00 -21.52 -13.00
C ASP A 100 3.30 -21.22 -12.23
N GLY A 101 3.93 -22.26 -11.71
CA GLY A 101 5.26 -22.17 -11.09
C GLY A 101 5.30 -21.30 -9.83
N VAL A 102 6.44 -20.65 -9.64
CA VAL A 102 6.71 -19.82 -8.47
C VAL A 102 5.80 -18.59 -8.40
N TRP A 103 5.44 -18.03 -9.54
CA TRP A 103 4.57 -16.83 -9.58
C TRP A 103 3.19 -17.12 -9.01
N ARG A 104 2.58 -18.25 -9.41
CA ARG A 104 1.32 -18.71 -8.82
C ARG A 104 1.48 -18.95 -7.32
N THR A 105 2.52 -19.70 -6.92
CA THR A 105 2.77 -19.98 -5.51
C THR A 105 2.90 -18.70 -4.67
N TRP A 106 3.59 -17.69 -5.21
CA TRP A 106 3.68 -16.37 -4.56
C TRP A 106 2.32 -15.71 -4.44
N VAL A 107 1.56 -15.59 -5.54
CA VAL A 107 0.26 -14.90 -5.52
C VAL A 107 -0.70 -15.59 -4.55
N ASP A 108 -0.77 -16.92 -4.56
CA ASP A 108 -1.63 -17.68 -3.65
C ASP A 108 -1.21 -17.48 -2.18
N ARG A 109 0.10 -17.45 -1.90
CA ARG A 109 0.64 -17.21 -0.57
C ARG A 109 0.39 -15.78 -0.08
N TRP A 110 0.71 -14.80 -0.89
CA TRP A 110 0.45 -13.39 -0.61
C TRP A 110 -1.03 -13.14 -0.33
N THR A 111 -1.92 -13.62 -1.20
CA THR A 111 -3.37 -13.50 -1.01
C THR A 111 -3.86 -14.10 0.31
N ALA A 112 -3.32 -15.26 0.70
CA ALA A 112 -3.69 -15.88 1.98
C ALA A 112 -3.23 -15.04 3.19
N GLU A 113 -2.11 -14.37 3.08
CA GLU A 113 -1.60 -13.47 4.13
C GLU A 113 -2.40 -12.17 4.21
N GLU A 114 -2.69 -11.53 3.09
CA GLU A 114 -3.54 -10.33 3.00
C GLU A 114 -4.94 -10.57 3.55
N ASN A 115 -5.53 -11.72 3.24
CA ASN A 115 -6.86 -12.07 3.76
C ASN A 115 -6.90 -12.08 5.30
N ARG A 116 -5.80 -12.43 5.98
CA ARG A 116 -5.72 -12.37 7.45
C ARG A 116 -5.79 -10.95 7.99
N HIS A 117 -5.24 -9.98 7.24
CA HIS A 117 -5.25 -8.57 7.61
C HIS A 117 -6.68 -8.04 7.66
N GLY A 118 -7.47 -8.26 6.61
CA GLY A 118 -8.88 -7.88 6.59
C GLY A 118 -9.69 -8.53 7.71
N ILE A 119 -9.48 -9.85 7.95
CA ILE A 119 -10.18 -10.59 9.02
C ILE A 119 -9.89 -9.97 10.38
N VAL A 120 -8.61 -9.80 10.76
CA VAL A 120 -8.26 -9.33 12.10
C VAL A 120 -8.69 -7.88 12.35
N LEU A 121 -8.60 -7.02 11.33
CA LEU A 121 -9.06 -5.63 11.42
C LEU A 121 -10.58 -5.56 11.64
N ARG A 122 -11.33 -6.32 10.83
CA ARG A 122 -12.79 -6.37 10.96
C ARG A 122 -13.21 -6.90 12.33
N ASP A 123 -12.65 -8.03 12.72
CA ASP A 123 -13.01 -8.67 13.98
C ASP A 123 -12.70 -7.77 15.18
N TYR A 124 -11.52 -7.12 15.18
CA TYR A 124 -11.18 -6.15 16.21
C TYR A 124 -12.22 -5.01 16.27
N LEU A 125 -12.55 -4.38 15.14
CA LEU A 125 -13.50 -3.26 15.10
C LEU A 125 -14.91 -3.65 15.56
N VAL A 126 -15.37 -4.85 15.22
CA VAL A 126 -16.70 -5.35 15.59
C VAL A 126 -16.74 -5.77 17.07
N VAL A 127 -15.75 -6.54 17.52
CA VAL A 127 -15.69 -7.07 18.90
C VAL A 127 -15.55 -5.94 19.93
N THR A 128 -14.67 -4.97 19.65
CA THR A 128 -14.46 -3.81 20.52
C THR A 128 -15.52 -2.72 20.38
N ARG A 129 -16.48 -2.90 19.46
CA ARG A 129 -17.47 -1.87 19.11
C ARG A 129 -16.82 -0.54 18.68
N GLY A 130 -15.67 -0.63 18.04
CA GLY A 130 -14.89 0.51 17.58
C GLY A 130 -15.58 1.37 16.52
N VAL A 131 -16.53 0.79 15.78
CA VAL A 131 -17.31 1.44 14.72
C VAL A 131 -18.74 0.88 14.68
N ASP A 132 -19.64 1.60 13.99
CA ASP A 132 -20.94 1.07 13.64
C ASP A 132 -20.79 -0.12 12.66
N PRO A 133 -21.17 -1.34 13.06
CA PRO A 133 -20.98 -2.53 12.23
C PRO A 133 -21.86 -2.52 10.98
N VAL A 134 -23.02 -1.86 11.03
CA VAL A 134 -23.92 -1.75 9.87
C VAL A 134 -23.31 -0.81 8.82
N ALA A 135 -22.88 0.36 9.24
CA ALA A 135 -22.22 1.32 8.35
C ALA A 135 -20.91 0.73 7.78
N LEU A 136 -20.13 0.00 8.60
CA LEU A 136 -18.92 -0.68 8.15
C LEU A 136 -19.22 -1.70 7.06
N GLU A 137 -20.22 -2.57 7.25
CA GLU A 137 -20.56 -3.61 6.27
C GLU A 137 -21.09 -3.00 4.97
N GLN A 138 -21.89 -1.94 5.05
CA GLN A 138 -22.34 -1.20 3.86
C GLN A 138 -21.17 -0.60 3.08
N ALA A 139 -20.18 -0.03 3.78
CA ALA A 139 -18.98 0.51 3.15
C ALA A 139 -18.14 -0.60 2.49
N ARG A 140 -17.96 -1.74 3.16
CA ARG A 140 -17.25 -2.92 2.61
C ARG A 140 -17.92 -3.43 1.34
N MET A 141 -19.24 -3.64 1.36
CA MET A 141 -20.02 -4.07 0.18
C MET A 141 -19.89 -3.08 -0.99
N THR A 142 -19.89 -1.79 -0.68
CA THR A 142 -19.74 -0.74 -1.70
C THR A 142 -18.35 -0.80 -2.34
N VAL A 143 -17.30 -0.84 -1.55
CA VAL A 143 -15.91 -0.84 -2.03
C VAL A 143 -15.60 -2.11 -2.82
N MET A 144 -15.95 -3.27 -2.30
CA MET A 144 -15.74 -4.53 -3.01
C MET A 144 -16.54 -4.62 -4.31
N GLY A 145 -17.76 -4.07 -4.34
CA GLY A 145 -18.61 -4.04 -5.53
C GLY A 145 -18.09 -3.10 -6.63
N GLN A 146 -17.35 -2.06 -6.27
CA GLN A 146 -16.73 -1.13 -7.23
C GLN A 146 -15.45 -1.70 -7.86
N GLY A 147 -14.78 -2.62 -7.16
CA GLY A 147 -13.46 -3.10 -7.57
C GLY A 147 -12.36 -2.05 -7.39
N VAL A 148 -11.30 -2.18 -8.16
CA VAL A 148 -10.20 -1.19 -8.23
C VAL A 148 -9.92 -0.84 -9.68
N ASP A 149 -9.54 0.40 -9.90
CA ASP A 149 -8.96 0.80 -11.19
C ASP A 149 -7.63 0.08 -11.36
N ASP A 150 -7.36 -0.40 -12.58
CA ASP A 150 -6.09 -1.05 -12.89
C ASP A 150 -4.95 0.00 -12.92
N PRO A 151 -4.07 0.05 -11.91
CA PRO A 151 -2.98 1.00 -11.90
C PRO A 151 -1.81 0.54 -12.80
N THR A 152 -1.86 -0.68 -13.31
CA THR A 152 -0.74 -1.31 -14.04
C THR A 152 -0.81 -1.05 -15.53
N GLY A 153 -1.99 -0.69 -16.04
CA GLY A 153 -2.23 -0.56 -17.49
C GLY A 153 -2.29 -1.91 -18.19
N THR A 154 -2.39 -1.87 -19.51
CA THR A 154 -2.42 -3.07 -20.37
C THR A 154 -1.18 -3.13 -21.25
N GLY A 155 -0.74 -4.33 -21.59
CA GLY A 155 0.35 -4.57 -22.56
C GLY A 155 1.66 -5.04 -21.92
N ASP A 156 2.74 -5.00 -22.71
CA ASP A 156 4.04 -5.59 -22.33
C ASP A 156 4.70 -4.93 -21.09
N HIS A 157 4.32 -3.71 -20.77
CA HIS A 157 4.82 -3.00 -19.57
C HIS A 157 4.01 -3.27 -18.31
N ALA A 158 2.86 -3.96 -18.38
CA ALA A 158 1.97 -4.18 -17.23
C ALA A 158 2.68 -4.87 -16.06
N VAL A 159 3.57 -5.83 -16.33
CA VAL A 159 4.37 -6.51 -15.30
C VAL A 159 5.28 -5.54 -14.56
N LEU A 160 6.03 -4.69 -15.28
CA LEU A 160 6.93 -3.71 -14.66
C LEU A 160 6.18 -2.68 -13.83
N HIS A 161 5.08 -2.16 -14.35
CA HIS A 161 4.21 -1.23 -13.63
C HIS A 161 3.61 -1.89 -12.39
N GLY A 162 3.10 -3.13 -12.51
CA GLY A 162 2.52 -3.88 -11.39
C GLY A 162 3.52 -4.09 -10.27
N VAL A 163 4.71 -4.61 -10.59
CA VAL A 163 5.76 -4.87 -9.60
C VAL A 163 6.24 -3.57 -8.94
N ALA A 164 6.42 -2.51 -9.71
CA ALA A 164 6.80 -1.19 -9.17
C ALA A 164 5.69 -0.63 -8.27
N TYR A 165 4.42 -0.66 -8.72
CA TYR A 165 3.29 -0.17 -7.94
C TYR A 165 3.16 -0.90 -6.60
N VAL A 166 3.14 -2.23 -6.62
CA VAL A 166 3.00 -3.02 -5.39
C VAL A 166 4.19 -2.81 -4.44
N THR A 167 5.41 -2.61 -4.96
CA THR A 167 6.57 -2.25 -4.12
C THR A 167 6.31 -1.02 -3.26
N PHE A 168 5.78 0.05 -3.86
CA PHE A 168 5.50 1.30 -3.14
C PHE A 168 4.23 1.20 -2.29
N GLN A 169 3.23 0.48 -2.78
CA GLN A 169 1.97 0.29 -2.08
C GLN A 169 2.17 -0.49 -0.76
N GLU A 170 2.87 -1.62 -0.78
CA GLU A 170 3.16 -2.43 0.41
C GLU A 170 3.97 -1.64 1.46
N LEU A 171 4.93 -0.83 1.00
CA LEU A 171 5.67 0.02 1.93
C LEU A 171 4.81 1.14 2.51
N ALA A 172 3.89 1.70 1.71
CA ALA A 172 2.96 2.72 2.16
C ALA A 172 1.95 2.16 3.18
N THR A 173 1.40 0.95 2.93
CA THR A 173 0.50 0.28 3.89
C THR A 173 1.22 -0.07 5.19
N ARG A 174 2.46 -0.56 5.12
CA ARG A 174 3.30 -0.75 6.31
C ARG A 174 3.40 0.52 7.16
N VAL A 175 3.70 1.66 6.55
CA VAL A 175 3.81 2.95 7.27
C VAL A 175 2.45 3.35 7.85
N SER A 176 1.38 3.23 7.06
CA SER A 176 0.01 3.53 7.50
C SER A 176 -0.40 2.69 8.70
N HIS A 177 -0.22 1.36 8.64
CA HIS A 177 -0.58 0.45 9.73
C HIS A 177 0.20 0.78 11.02
N ARG A 178 1.52 0.99 10.92
CA ARG A 178 2.31 1.33 12.11
C ARG A 178 1.88 2.63 12.77
N ASN A 179 1.61 3.65 11.99
CA ASN A 179 1.21 4.95 12.53
C ASN A 179 -0.25 4.93 13.01
N THR A 180 -1.13 4.18 12.36
CA THR A 180 -2.50 3.95 12.84
C THR A 180 -2.49 3.26 14.20
N GLY A 181 -1.65 2.22 14.39
CA GLY A 181 -1.52 1.53 15.68
C GLY A 181 -1.19 2.48 16.81
N LYS A 182 -0.20 3.35 16.60
CA LYS A 182 0.17 4.38 17.58
C LYS A 182 -0.96 5.38 17.86
N ALA A 183 -1.75 5.72 16.83
CA ALA A 183 -2.84 6.69 16.96
C ALA A 183 -4.09 6.11 17.65
N CYS A 184 -4.22 4.78 17.75
CA CYS A 184 -5.35 4.12 18.40
C CYS A 184 -5.37 4.31 19.92
N ASP A 185 -4.22 4.59 20.55
CA ASP A 185 -4.06 4.63 22.00
C ASP A 185 -4.62 3.35 22.69
N ASP A 186 -4.46 2.22 22.03
CA ASP A 186 -4.91 0.90 22.44
C ASP A 186 -3.78 -0.11 22.20
N PRO A 187 -3.23 -0.74 23.25
CA PRO A 187 -2.13 -1.69 23.13
C PRO A 187 -2.45 -2.93 22.27
N ILE A 188 -3.71 -3.33 22.19
CA ILE A 188 -4.15 -4.47 21.37
C ILE A 188 -4.11 -4.05 19.90
N ALA A 189 -4.69 -2.91 19.56
CA ALA A 189 -4.66 -2.36 18.22
C ALA A 189 -3.22 -2.09 17.75
N ASP A 190 -2.35 -1.51 18.60
CA ASP A 190 -0.95 -1.25 18.25
C ASP A 190 -0.19 -2.55 17.97
N ARG A 191 -0.36 -3.59 18.79
CA ARG A 191 0.26 -4.90 18.58
C ARG A 191 -0.24 -5.57 17.30
N MET A 192 -1.54 -5.53 17.04
CA MET A 192 -2.18 -6.08 15.85
C MET A 192 -1.64 -5.41 14.57
N LEU A 193 -1.69 -4.09 14.52
CA LEU A 193 -1.21 -3.30 13.39
C LEU A 193 0.31 -3.38 13.20
N ALA A 194 1.07 -3.57 14.27
CA ALA A 194 2.50 -3.89 14.18
C ALA A 194 2.75 -5.25 13.53
N ARG A 195 1.85 -6.24 13.75
CA ARG A 195 1.96 -7.55 13.13
C ARG A 195 1.65 -7.48 11.63
N ILE A 196 0.56 -6.81 11.24
CA ILE A 196 0.23 -6.56 9.84
C ILE A 196 1.40 -5.84 9.14
N ALA A 197 1.87 -4.73 9.70
CA ALA A 197 2.98 -3.97 9.13
C ALA A 197 4.28 -4.79 8.95
N ALA A 198 4.47 -5.85 9.72
CA ALA A 198 5.61 -6.75 9.54
C ALA A 198 5.41 -7.69 8.34
N ASP A 199 4.19 -8.12 8.05
CA ASP A 199 3.88 -8.88 6.83
C ASP A 199 4.00 -7.98 5.58
N GLU A 200 3.44 -6.77 5.60
CA GLU A 200 3.60 -5.76 4.55
C GLU A 200 5.08 -5.51 4.18
N ASN A 201 5.94 -5.46 5.21
CA ASN A 201 7.38 -5.32 4.97
C ASN A 201 7.98 -6.52 4.23
N LEU A 202 7.52 -7.73 4.48
CA LEU A 202 8.00 -8.93 3.78
C LEU A 202 7.48 -8.97 2.33
N HIS A 203 6.23 -8.59 2.11
CA HIS A 203 5.64 -8.43 0.79
C HIS A 203 6.40 -7.38 -0.03
N MET A 204 6.60 -6.20 0.53
CA MET A 204 7.40 -5.14 -0.09
C MET A 204 8.79 -5.63 -0.49
N VAL A 205 9.47 -6.37 0.37
CA VAL A 205 10.83 -6.87 0.06
C VAL A 205 10.82 -7.81 -1.13
N PHE A 206 9.81 -8.68 -1.26
CA PHE A 206 9.65 -9.53 -2.44
C PHE A 206 9.54 -8.69 -3.71
N TYR A 207 8.54 -7.81 -3.79
CA TYR A 207 8.29 -7.00 -4.98
C TYR A 207 9.45 -6.05 -5.30
N ARG A 208 10.04 -5.42 -4.29
CA ARG A 208 11.23 -4.56 -4.47
C ARG A 208 12.42 -5.32 -5.08
N ASN A 209 12.66 -6.54 -4.65
CA ASN A 209 13.77 -7.34 -5.17
C ASN A 209 13.50 -7.82 -6.60
N ILE A 210 12.25 -8.16 -6.94
CA ILE A 210 11.84 -8.45 -8.32
C ILE A 210 12.03 -7.21 -9.21
N CYS A 211 11.58 -6.04 -8.77
CA CYS A 211 11.74 -4.80 -9.51
C CYS A 211 13.24 -4.42 -9.68
N GLY A 212 14.05 -4.68 -8.66
CA GLY A 212 15.51 -4.51 -8.74
C GLY A 212 16.15 -5.42 -9.79
N ALA A 213 15.75 -6.68 -9.86
CA ALA A 213 16.21 -7.59 -10.90
C ALA A 213 15.73 -7.18 -12.31
N ALA A 214 14.51 -6.65 -12.42
CA ALA A 214 14.02 -6.10 -13.68
C ALA A 214 14.84 -4.87 -14.12
N LEU A 215 15.27 -4.02 -13.19
CA LEU A 215 16.20 -2.92 -13.47
C LEU A 215 17.55 -3.40 -14.02
N ASP A 216 18.01 -4.58 -13.61
CA ASP A 216 19.27 -5.16 -14.12
C ASP A 216 19.11 -5.80 -15.51
N LEU A 217 17.90 -6.26 -15.86
CA LEU A 217 17.59 -6.89 -17.14
C LEU A 217 17.18 -5.88 -18.22
N VAL A 218 16.33 -4.93 -17.86
CA VAL A 218 15.70 -3.95 -18.76
C VAL A 218 15.71 -2.55 -18.14
N PRO A 219 16.90 -1.96 -17.92
CA PRO A 219 17.06 -0.78 -17.07
C PRO A 219 16.18 0.41 -17.48
N ASP A 220 16.10 0.75 -18.76
CA ASP A 220 15.32 1.88 -19.23
C ASP A 220 13.81 1.66 -19.05
N ASP A 221 13.30 0.47 -19.43
CA ASP A 221 11.87 0.15 -19.34
C ASP A 221 11.42 0.06 -17.88
N ALA A 222 12.25 -0.54 -17.02
CA ALA A 222 11.97 -0.62 -15.59
C ALA A 222 11.99 0.77 -14.93
N LEU A 223 12.94 1.64 -15.30
CA LEU A 223 12.97 3.01 -14.78
C LEU A 223 11.79 3.85 -15.28
N ASP A 224 11.36 3.66 -16.53
CA ASP A 224 10.16 4.33 -17.07
C ASP A 224 8.91 3.92 -16.25
N ALA A 225 8.74 2.62 -15.96
CA ALA A 225 7.64 2.12 -15.16
C ALA A 225 7.68 2.65 -13.72
N ILE A 226 8.84 2.59 -13.07
CA ILE A 226 9.05 3.12 -11.71
C ILE A 226 8.70 4.61 -11.66
N THR A 227 9.20 5.39 -12.62
CA THR A 227 8.95 6.84 -12.66
C THR A 227 7.48 7.15 -12.88
N ALA A 228 6.83 6.45 -13.81
CA ALA A 228 5.40 6.61 -14.07
C ALA A 228 4.56 6.27 -12.82
N VAL A 229 4.92 5.22 -12.10
CA VAL A 229 4.26 4.84 -10.84
C VAL A 229 4.43 5.93 -9.79
N ILE A 230 5.64 6.43 -9.57
CA ILE A 230 5.90 7.49 -8.56
C ILE A 230 5.16 8.78 -8.90
N GLU A 231 5.17 9.20 -10.17
CA GLU A 231 4.49 10.43 -10.61
C GLU A 231 2.97 10.36 -10.47
N ASN A 232 2.38 9.17 -10.59
CA ASN A 232 0.94 8.95 -10.59
C ASN A 232 0.45 8.13 -9.38
N PHE A 233 1.30 7.95 -8.36
CA PHE A 233 0.96 7.10 -7.23
C PHE A 233 -0.33 7.54 -6.55
N ARG A 234 -1.22 6.58 -6.35
CA ARG A 234 -2.43 6.75 -5.58
C ARG A 234 -2.56 5.59 -4.61
N MET A 235 -2.84 5.90 -3.36
CA MET A 235 -3.22 4.86 -2.40
C MET A 235 -4.50 4.19 -2.88
N PRO A 236 -4.62 2.87 -2.70
CA PRO A 236 -5.87 2.17 -2.91
C PRO A 236 -7.00 2.85 -2.14
N GLY A 237 -8.20 2.91 -2.74
CA GLY A 237 -9.37 3.41 -2.03
C GLY A 237 -9.89 4.79 -2.44
N ALA A 238 -9.37 5.39 -3.51
CA ALA A 238 -9.87 6.68 -4.01
C ALA A 238 -11.40 6.70 -4.28
N GLY A 239 -12.02 5.53 -4.53
CA GLY A 239 -13.47 5.35 -4.67
C GLY A 239 -14.23 5.06 -3.37
N MET A 240 -13.54 4.98 -2.22
CA MET A 240 -14.19 4.68 -0.93
C MET A 240 -15.12 5.83 -0.48
N PRO A 241 -16.21 5.51 0.22
CA PRO A 241 -17.00 6.53 0.89
C PRO A 241 -16.15 7.40 1.81
N ASP A 242 -16.36 8.71 1.77
CA ASP A 242 -15.61 9.69 2.57
C ASP A 242 -14.08 9.68 2.41
N PHE A 243 -13.52 9.00 1.41
CA PHE A 243 -12.07 8.86 1.22
C PHE A 243 -11.32 10.19 1.33
N ARG A 244 -11.79 11.22 0.62
CA ARG A 244 -11.14 12.54 0.65
C ARG A 244 -11.13 13.15 2.05
N ARG A 245 -12.21 13.04 2.78
CA ARG A 245 -12.32 13.54 4.16
C ARG A 245 -11.38 12.78 5.09
N ASN A 246 -11.40 11.45 5.00
CA ASN A 246 -10.57 10.58 5.82
C ASN A 246 -9.07 10.76 5.49
N SER A 247 -8.69 10.87 4.22
CA SER A 247 -7.31 11.11 3.80
C SER A 247 -6.77 12.45 4.35
N VAL A 248 -7.57 13.51 4.31
CA VAL A 248 -7.18 14.81 4.91
C VAL A 248 -7.01 14.68 6.43
N LEU A 249 -7.90 13.96 7.10
CA LEU A 249 -7.83 13.74 8.55
C LEU A 249 -6.57 12.92 8.91
N ILE A 250 -6.32 11.82 8.20
CA ILE A 250 -5.16 10.94 8.35
C ILE A 250 -3.86 11.73 8.14
N ALA A 251 -3.76 12.49 7.05
CA ALA A 251 -2.59 13.27 6.73
C ALA A 251 -2.35 14.41 7.74
N LYS A 252 -3.39 15.11 8.15
CA LYS A 252 -3.31 16.20 9.13
C LYS A 252 -2.76 15.73 10.48
N HIS A 253 -3.02 14.49 10.88
CA HIS A 253 -2.59 13.93 12.16
C HIS A 253 -1.33 13.07 12.06
N GLY A 254 -0.62 13.11 10.91
CA GLY A 254 0.69 12.49 10.73
C GLY A 254 0.65 10.95 10.69
N ILE A 255 -0.49 10.34 10.36
CA ILE A 255 -0.56 8.88 10.16
C ILE A 255 0.06 8.53 8.82
N TYR A 256 -0.39 9.20 7.74
CA TYR A 256 0.20 9.09 6.42
C TYR A 256 -0.02 10.38 5.62
N ASP A 257 1.07 11.05 5.25
CA ASP A 257 1.04 12.27 4.46
C ASP A 257 2.17 12.31 3.41
N LEU A 258 2.34 13.43 2.73
CA LEU A 258 3.37 13.59 1.70
C LEU A 258 4.80 13.42 2.25
N ARG A 259 5.05 13.74 3.53
CA ARG A 259 6.36 13.57 4.17
C ARG A 259 6.69 12.09 4.31
N GLN A 260 5.80 11.31 4.92
CA GLN A 260 5.99 9.86 5.02
C GLN A 260 6.10 9.21 3.64
N HIS A 261 5.28 9.64 2.67
CA HIS A 261 5.36 9.10 1.32
C HIS A 261 6.72 9.35 0.67
N LEU A 262 7.26 10.55 0.77
CA LEU A 262 8.59 10.87 0.22
C LEU A 262 9.71 10.16 0.98
N ASP A 263 9.78 10.35 2.31
CA ASP A 263 10.94 10.00 3.11
C ASP A 263 10.97 8.52 3.54
N GLU A 264 9.80 7.91 3.78
CA GLU A 264 9.68 6.54 4.29
C GLU A 264 9.29 5.52 3.21
N VAL A 265 8.77 5.98 2.05
CA VAL A 265 8.33 5.09 0.98
C VAL A 265 9.20 5.25 -0.27
N ILE A 266 9.19 6.41 -0.93
CA ILE A 266 9.88 6.59 -2.21
C ILE A 266 11.40 6.52 -2.03
N MET A 267 11.97 7.38 -1.20
CA MET A 267 13.42 7.54 -1.10
C MET A 267 14.16 6.28 -0.63
N PRO A 268 13.67 5.48 0.35
CA PRO A 268 14.34 4.24 0.73
C PRO A 268 14.41 3.21 -0.39
N VAL A 269 13.38 3.12 -1.22
CA VAL A 269 13.30 2.20 -2.34
C VAL A 269 14.25 2.63 -3.46
N LEU A 270 14.22 3.91 -3.86
CA LEU A 270 15.12 4.45 -4.88
C LEU A 270 16.60 4.32 -4.49
N ARG A 271 16.93 4.59 -3.21
CA ARG A 271 18.28 4.37 -2.68
C ARG A 271 18.69 2.88 -2.73
N ARG A 272 17.76 1.98 -2.42
CA ARG A 272 18.03 0.53 -2.49
C ARG A 272 18.36 0.07 -3.89
N TRP A 273 17.75 0.67 -4.90
CA TRP A 273 18.00 0.40 -6.31
C TRP A 273 19.15 1.22 -6.90
N ASN A 274 19.76 2.12 -6.13
CA ASN A 274 20.84 3.03 -6.56
C ASN A 274 20.50 3.81 -7.83
N ILE A 275 19.25 4.25 -8.01
CA ILE A 275 18.74 4.81 -9.25
C ILE A 275 19.61 5.97 -9.78
N PHE A 276 20.08 6.83 -8.89
CA PHE A 276 20.87 8.02 -9.26
C PHE A 276 22.37 7.75 -9.44
N GLU A 277 22.87 6.61 -8.98
CA GLU A 277 24.26 6.15 -9.11
C GLU A 277 24.45 5.13 -10.24
N ARG A 278 23.35 4.65 -10.87
CA ARG A 278 23.42 3.72 -12.00
C ARG A 278 24.01 4.39 -13.25
N ASN A 279 24.81 3.64 -13.99
CA ASN A 279 25.51 4.07 -15.21
C ASN A 279 25.17 3.20 -16.43
N ASP A 280 24.17 2.34 -16.32
CA ASP A 280 23.73 1.38 -17.33
C ASP A 280 22.46 1.85 -18.11
N PHE A 281 21.96 3.06 -17.81
CA PHE A 281 20.87 3.66 -18.58
C PHE A 281 21.35 4.18 -19.94
N THR A 282 20.50 3.99 -20.97
CA THR A 282 20.71 4.68 -22.24
C THR A 282 20.24 6.14 -22.17
N GLY A 283 20.44 6.91 -23.24
CA GLY A 283 19.97 8.30 -23.27
C GLY A 283 18.45 8.46 -23.04
N ARG A 284 17.63 7.39 -23.23
CA ARG A 284 16.21 7.37 -22.84
C ARG A 284 16.08 7.26 -21.31
N GLY A 285 16.75 6.31 -20.70
CA GLY A 285 16.72 6.11 -19.26
C GLY A 285 17.33 7.29 -18.50
N GLU A 286 18.40 7.92 -19.02
CA GLU A 286 18.97 9.13 -18.43
C GLU A 286 17.95 10.28 -18.41
N ARG A 287 17.21 10.51 -19.48
CA ARG A 287 16.13 11.53 -19.49
C ARG A 287 15.02 11.20 -18.50
N THR A 288 14.67 9.92 -18.36
CA THR A 288 13.67 9.48 -17.35
C THR A 288 14.18 9.69 -15.94
N ARG A 289 15.47 9.42 -15.67
CA ARG A 289 16.09 9.71 -14.38
C ARG A 289 16.06 11.22 -14.04
N ASP A 290 16.35 12.08 -15.02
CA ASP A 290 16.29 13.54 -14.85
C ASP A 290 14.85 14.02 -14.59
N ARG A 291 13.86 13.42 -15.27
CA ARG A 291 12.44 13.67 -15.04
C ARG A 291 12.05 13.27 -13.61
N LEU A 292 12.46 12.09 -13.17
CA LEU A 292 12.23 11.62 -11.80
C LEU A 292 12.86 12.56 -10.77
N ALA A 293 14.11 12.97 -10.96
CA ALA A 293 14.79 13.93 -10.08
C ALA A 293 14.02 15.26 -9.98
N THR A 294 13.55 15.77 -11.13
CA THR A 294 12.73 16.99 -11.18
C THR A 294 11.41 16.83 -10.43
N PHE A 295 10.75 15.68 -10.59
CA PHE A 295 9.52 15.37 -9.85
C PHE A 295 9.76 15.31 -8.35
N LEU A 296 10.83 14.65 -7.89
CA LEU A 296 11.17 14.53 -6.47
C LEU A 296 11.49 15.90 -5.84
N ASP A 297 12.21 16.79 -6.55
CA ASP A 297 12.43 18.15 -6.09
C ASP A 297 11.12 18.94 -5.91
N LYS A 298 10.20 18.80 -6.88
CA LYS A 298 8.87 19.39 -6.78
C LYS A 298 8.08 18.80 -5.60
N LEU A 299 8.08 17.48 -5.45
CA LEU A 299 7.40 16.80 -4.36
C LEU A 299 7.95 17.27 -2.99
N GLY A 300 9.27 17.42 -2.85
CA GLY A 300 9.89 17.96 -1.64
C GLY A 300 9.39 19.37 -1.29
N LYS A 301 9.22 20.23 -2.30
CA LYS A 301 8.62 21.56 -2.11
C LYS A 301 7.14 21.50 -1.70
N ASP A 302 6.40 20.56 -2.28
CA ASP A 302 4.98 20.35 -1.95
C ASP A 302 4.81 19.80 -0.53
N VAL A 303 5.73 18.95 -0.07
CA VAL A 303 5.80 18.47 1.33
C VAL A 303 5.92 19.66 2.31
N VAL A 304 6.88 20.54 2.08
CA VAL A 304 7.07 21.72 2.96
C VAL A 304 5.81 22.59 3.00
N ARG A 305 5.21 22.87 1.86
CA ARG A 305 3.95 23.63 1.79
C ARG A 305 2.81 22.95 2.55
N PHE A 306 2.69 21.63 2.40
CA PHE A 306 1.69 20.85 3.11
C PHE A 306 1.88 20.97 4.63
N GLU A 307 3.10 20.79 5.12
CA GLU A 307 3.44 20.90 6.55
C GLU A 307 3.10 22.28 7.11
N GLU A 308 3.46 23.36 6.42
CA GLU A 308 3.10 24.72 6.82
C GLU A 308 1.57 24.96 6.89
N HIS A 309 0.81 24.37 5.95
CA HIS A 309 -0.64 24.45 5.96
C HIS A 309 -1.25 23.63 7.10
N ARG A 310 -0.76 22.42 7.33
CA ARG A 310 -1.16 21.54 8.43
C ARG A 310 -0.94 22.22 9.78
N ASP A 311 0.25 22.73 10.03
CA ASP A 311 0.63 23.32 11.32
C ASP A 311 -0.19 24.58 11.62
N ARG A 312 -0.45 25.40 10.61
CA ARG A 312 -1.38 26.54 10.72
C ARG A 312 -2.81 26.11 11.03
N ALA A 313 -3.29 25.02 10.44
CA ALA A 313 -4.63 24.50 10.71
C ALA A 313 -4.75 23.95 12.13
N LEU A 314 -3.75 23.20 12.60
CA LEU A 314 -3.68 22.66 13.96
C LEU A 314 -3.62 23.78 15.02
N ALA A 315 -2.81 24.81 14.80
CA ALA A 315 -2.72 25.96 15.69
C ALA A 315 -4.07 26.72 15.82
N ARG A 316 -4.79 26.90 14.70
CA ARG A 316 -6.13 27.50 14.73
C ARG A 316 -7.14 26.67 15.51
N GLU A 317 -7.09 25.36 15.43
CA GLU A 317 -7.98 24.47 16.18
C GLU A 317 -7.67 24.47 17.67
N ALA A 318 -6.38 24.43 18.04
CA ALA A 318 -5.96 24.56 19.42
C ALA A 318 -6.49 25.88 20.05
N ALA A 319 -6.26 26.99 19.36
CA ALA A 319 -6.73 28.31 19.83
C ALA A 319 -8.28 28.44 19.93
N ARG A 320 -9.03 27.63 19.16
CA ARG A 320 -10.50 27.59 19.29
C ARG A 320 -10.94 26.77 20.51
N ARG A 321 -10.24 25.65 20.81
CA ARG A 321 -10.54 24.82 22.00
C ARG A 321 -10.26 25.56 23.31
N GLU A 322 -9.21 26.38 23.35
CA GLU A 322 -8.88 27.21 24.53
C GLU A 322 -9.92 28.31 24.82
N LYS A 323 -10.73 28.68 23.83
CA LYS A 323 -11.77 29.72 23.95
C LYS A 323 -13.16 29.17 24.28
N MET A 324 -13.33 27.87 24.28
CA MET A 324 -14.59 27.18 24.62
C MET A 324 -14.56 26.66 26.05
#